data_581ed38d8f95988cc3c8c741baac8aa8
#
_entry.id   581ed38d8f95988cc3c8c741baac8aa8
#
_cell.length_a   1.000
_cell.length_b   1.000
_cell.length_c   1.000
_cell.angle_alpha   90.00
_cell.angle_beta   90.00
_cell.angle_gamma   90.00
#
_symmetry.space_group_name_H-M   'P 1'
#
loop_
_entity.id
_entity.type
_entity.pdbx_description
1 polymer ?
#
loop_
_entity_poly.entity_id
_entity_poly.type
_entity_poly.pdbx_seq_one_letter_code
_entity_poly.pdbx_strand_id
1 'polypeptide(L)'
;IWRRRLEKLKDMGVNSVRCSHNPPDEALLDLCDELGFYVMDEAFDEWRLMKAKEIGSNTHESHGYSMYFDACHEWDLKTMLYRDRNHPGIVLWSIGNEIPEEVVVGGEELAVELSGYCHTIDHTRKVTLAHDQIAAEPYSARDAFMDKIDVVGYNYVGRWRERAELLYDADREEHLDRCVIGTENPSAGYIRSDYNF
;
A
#
# COMPACT_ATOMS: atom_id res chain seq x y z
N ILE A 1 18.58 13.19 -7.77
CA ILE A 1 18.35 11.74 -7.95
C ILE A 1 16.93 11.50 -8.42
N TRP A 2 15.90 12.03 -7.73
CA TRP A 2 14.47 11.81 -8.06
C TRP A 2 14.10 12.22 -9.48
N ARG A 3 14.45 13.43 -9.93
CA ARG A 3 14.18 13.90 -11.29
C ARG A 3 14.62 12.90 -12.36
N ARG A 4 15.88 12.44 -12.31
CA ARG A 4 16.40 11.47 -13.27
C ARG A 4 15.61 10.15 -13.27
N ARG A 5 15.14 9.70 -12.09
CA ARG A 5 14.34 8.46 -11.98
C ARG A 5 12.97 8.64 -12.62
N LEU A 6 12.29 9.73 -12.27
CA LEU A 6 10.95 10.03 -12.81
C LEU A 6 10.98 10.27 -14.34
N GLU A 7 11.98 11.01 -14.85
CA GLU A 7 12.16 11.18 -16.29
C GLU A 7 12.35 9.82 -17.00
N LYS A 8 13.14 8.92 -16.43
CA LYS A 8 13.30 7.56 -16.98
C LYS A 8 12.02 6.74 -16.95
N LEU A 9 11.25 6.81 -15.88
CA LEU A 9 9.94 6.17 -15.78
C LEU A 9 8.98 6.75 -16.83
N LYS A 10 8.97 8.07 -17.00
CA LYS A 10 8.15 8.73 -17.99
C LYS A 10 8.51 8.32 -19.42
N ASP A 11 9.81 8.21 -19.73
CA ASP A 11 10.31 7.70 -21.02
C ASP A 11 9.83 6.26 -21.31
N MET A 12 9.59 5.48 -20.26
CA MET A 12 9.04 4.12 -20.34
C MET A 12 7.50 4.10 -20.44
N GLY A 13 6.83 5.25 -20.40
CA GLY A 13 5.37 5.36 -20.42
C GLY A 13 4.70 5.23 -19.03
N VAL A 14 5.47 5.22 -17.95
CA VAL A 14 4.93 5.20 -16.57
C VAL A 14 4.39 6.59 -16.24
N ASN A 15 3.18 6.65 -15.69
CA ASN A 15 2.49 7.88 -15.32
C ASN A 15 2.07 7.95 -13.86
N SER A 16 2.40 6.94 -13.07
CA SER A 16 2.07 6.90 -11.65
C SER A 16 3.16 6.23 -10.83
N VAL A 17 3.22 6.58 -9.55
CA VAL A 17 4.13 6.00 -8.57
C VAL A 17 3.39 5.68 -7.29
N ARG A 18 3.80 4.63 -6.62
CA ARG A 18 3.42 4.31 -5.25
C ARG A 18 4.61 4.50 -4.35
N CYS A 19 4.42 5.23 -3.25
CA CYS A 19 5.47 5.53 -2.28
C CYS A 19 5.57 4.39 -1.25
N SER A 20 6.06 3.26 -1.69
CA SER A 20 6.17 2.05 -0.87
C SER A 20 7.39 2.12 0.08
N HIS A 21 7.25 1.93 1.35
CA HIS A 21 6.05 1.74 2.19
C HIS A 21 6.11 2.73 3.35
N ASN A 22 6.38 3.99 3.06
CA ASN A 22 6.59 5.06 4.02
C ASN A 22 6.27 6.41 3.37
N PRO A 23 5.98 7.45 4.17
CA PRO A 23 5.81 8.79 3.64
C PRO A 23 7.01 9.24 2.79
N PRO A 24 6.76 9.76 1.58
CA PRO A 24 7.82 10.14 0.67
C PRO A 24 8.53 11.43 1.10
N ASP A 25 9.68 11.66 0.46
CA ASP A 25 10.34 12.96 0.46
C ASP A 25 9.48 13.99 -0.28
N GLU A 26 9.27 15.17 0.30
CA GLU A 26 8.51 16.28 -0.30
C GLU A 26 9.03 16.65 -1.69
N ALA A 27 10.36 16.61 -1.89
CA ALA A 27 10.94 16.86 -3.20
C ALA A 27 10.56 15.82 -4.27
N LEU A 28 10.16 14.61 -3.88
CA LEU A 28 9.59 13.63 -4.80
C LEU A 28 8.18 14.05 -5.23
N LEU A 29 7.35 14.51 -4.28
CA LEU A 29 5.99 14.96 -4.55
C LEU A 29 5.98 16.21 -5.44
N ASP A 30 6.82 17.20 -5.16
CA ASP A 30 7.01 18.38 -6.01
C ASP A 30 7.36 18.00 -7.46
N LEU A 31 8.26 17.04 -7.61
CA LEU A 31 8.64 16.55 -8.94
C LEU A 31 7.53 15.73 -9.62
N CYS A 32 6.74 14.99 -8.87
CA CYS A 32 5.58 14.29 -9.40
C CYS A 32 4.55 15.28 -9.95
N ASP A 33 4.28 16.36 -9.22
CA ASP A 33 3.39 17.43 -9.67
C ASP A 33 3.93 18.13 -10.93
N GLU A 34 5.21 18.48 -10.93
CA GLU A 34 5.88 19.13 -12.08
C GLU A 34 5.86 18.26 -13.33
N LEU A 35 6.11 16.96 -13.18
CA LEU A 35 6.25 16.01 -14.28
C LEU A 35 4.92 15.32 -14.67
N GLY A 36 3.85 15.55 -13.91
CA GLY A 36 2.52 15.03 -14.17
C GLY A 36 2.40 13.53 -13.86
N PHE A 37 2.96 13.09 -12.72
CA PHE A 37 2.73 11.75 -12.17
C PHE A 37 1.57 11.74 -11.20
N TYR A 38 0.75 10.71 -11.26
CA TYR A 38 -0.16 10.36 -10.18
C TYR A 38 0.59 9.66 -9.06
N VAL A 39 0.18 9.91 -7.83
CA VAL A 39 0.85 9.38 -6.63
C VAL A 39 -0.16 8.64 -5.74
N MET A 40 0.20 7.43 -5.35
CA MET A 40 -0.37 6.75 -4.20
C MET A 40 0.58 7.00 -3.03
N ASP A 41 0.19 7.86 -2.12
CA ASP A 41 0.98 8.25 -0.96
C ASP A 41 0.71 7.30 0.19
N GLU A 42 1.76 6.65 0.71
CA GLU A 42 1.64 5.53 1.64
C GLU A 42 2.31 5.82 2.98
N ALA A 43 1.57 5.56 4.06
CA ALA A 43 2.00 5.90 5.41
C ALA A 43 2.83 4.80 6.08
N PHE A 44 2.39 3.52 5.96
CA PHE A 44 2.91 2.46 6.82
C PHE A 44 3.19 1.16 6.05
N ASP A 45 4.31 0.50 6.39
CA ASP A 45 4.62 -0.87 5.97
C ASP A 45 3.99 -1.92 6.90
N GLU A 46 3.80 -1.60 8.16
CA GLU A 46 3.16 -2.47 9.15
C GLU A 46 2.40 -1.64 10.19
N TRP A 47 1.42 -2.28 10.85
CA TRP A 47 0.67 -1.65 11.93
C TRP A 47 1.14 -2.18 13.30
N ARG A 48 0.16 -2.52 14.14
CA ARG A 48 0.41 -3.00 15.51
C ARG A 48 1.07 -4.38 15.54
N LEU A 49 0.66 -5.28 14.63
CA LEU A 49 1.25 -6.59 14.50
C LEU A 49 2.50 -6.53 13.62
N MET A 50 3.60 -7.09 14.12
CA MET A 50 4.85 -7.07 13.39
C MET A 50 4.81 -8.02 12.18
N LYS A 51 5.40 -7.60 11.09
CA LYS A 51 5.77 -8.50 9.99
C LYS A 51 6.97 -9.34 10.38
N ALA A 52 6.99 -10.60 9.94
CA ALA A 52 8.16 -11.46 10.09
C ALA A 52 9.29 -10.96 9.16
N LYS A 53 10.11 -10.04 9.67
CA LYS A 53 11.28 -9.52 8.94
C LYS A 53 12.51 -10.25 9.43
N GLU A 54 13.19 -10.97 8.53
CA GLU A 54 14.48 -11.58 8.83
C GLU A 54 15.57 -10.51 8.86
N ILE A 55 16.01 -10.15 10.06
CA ILE A 55 17.19 -9.30 10.26
C ILE A 55 18.24 -10.14 10.98
N GLY A 56 19.14 -10.74 10.22
CA GLY A 56 20.17 -11.63 10.77
C GLY A 56 19.61 -12.97 11.23
N SER A 57 20.15 -13.55 12.31
CA SER A 57 19.76 -14.86 12.84
C SER A 57 18.61 -14.84 13.85
N ASN A 58 18.09 -13.66 14.19
CA ASN A 58 17.04 -13.48 15.21
C ASN A 58 15.72 -13.07 14.54
N THR A 59 14.89 -14.06 14.22
CA THR A 59 13.63 -13.92 13.51
C THR A 59 12.42 -13.53 14.38
N HIS A 60 12.61 -13.31 15.69
CA HIS A 60 11.50 -13.13 16.64
C HIS A 60 11.44 -11.76 17.33
N GLU A 61 12.37 -10.87 17.01
CA GLU A 61 12.35 -9.51 17.55
C GLU A 61 11.75 -8.54 16.54
N SER A 62 10.80 -7.72 16.97
CA SER A 62 10.30 -6.62 16.14
C SER A 62 11.38 -5.55 15.99
N HIS A 63 11.69 -5.20 14.75
CA HIS A 63 12.59 -4.09 14.41
C HIS A 63 11.88 -3.08 13.49
N GLY A 64 10.57 -3.18 13.39
CA GLY A 64 9.75 -2.38 12.51
C GLY A 64 8.95 -1.29 13.23
N TYR A 65 8.07 -0.66 12.48
CA TYR A 65 7.22 0.41 12.96
C TYR A 65 6.19 -0.06 14.01
N SER A 66 5.84 -1.35 14.02
CA SER A 66 4.93 -1.95 14.99
C SER A 66 5.31 -1.65 16.45
N MET A 67 6.61 -1.49 16.73
CA MET A 67 7.10 -1.10 18.07
C MET A 67 6.59 0.27 18.52
N TYR A 68 6.30 1.15 17.59
CA TYR A 68 5.92 2.55 17.83
C TYR A 68 4.48 2.84 17.45
N PHE A 69 3.83 1.90 16.77
CA PHE A 69 2.52 2.10 16.16
C PHE A 69 1.50 2.69 17.13
N ASP A 70 1.27 2.04 18.27
CA ASP A 70 0.27 2.50 19.24
C ASP A 70 0.53 3.92 19.78
N ALA A 71 1.78 4.34 19.83
CA ALA A 71 2.15 5.65 20.35
C ALA A 71 2.18 6.74 19.28
N CYS A 72 2.41 6.37 18.01
CA CYS A 72 2.79 7.34 16.97
C CYS A 72 1.86 7.37 15.75
N HIS A 73 1.11 6.30 15.44
CA HIS A 73 0.38 6.15 14.19
C HIS A 73 -0.58 7.32 13.87
N GLU A 74 -1.32 7.79 14.85
CA GLU A 74 -2.24 8.92 14.66
C GLU A 74 -1.49 10.19 14.27
N TRP A 75 -0.42 10.50 15.00
CA TRP A 75 0.40 11.67 14.75
C TRP A 75 1.09 11.59 13.39
N ASP A 76 1.71 10.46 13.09
CA ASP A 76 2.48 10.27 11.87
C ASP A 76 1.59 10.31 10.62
N LEU A 77 0.45 9.60 10.65
CA LEU A 77 -0.52 9.64 9.55
C LEU A 77 -1.07 11.05 9.33
N LYS A 78 -1.51 11.72 10.39
CA LYS A 78 -2.02 13.10 10.28
C LYS A 78 -0.96 14.07 9.79
N THR A 79 0.29 13.91 10.23
CA THR A 79 1.41 14.74 9.77
C THR A 79 1.64 14.58 8.27
N MET A 80 1.67 13.34 7.76
CA MET A 80 1.74 13.07 6.32
C MET A 80 0.59 13.75 5.58
N LEU A 81 -0.64 13.51 6.01
CA LEU A 81 -1.84 14.07 5.36
C LEU A 81 -1.82 15.62 5.32
N TYR A 82 -1.50 16.28 6.43
CA TYR A 82 -1.42 17.75 6.48
C TYR A 82 -0.30 18.31 5.63
N ARG A 83 0.83 17.63 5.56
CA ARG A 83 1.97 18.03 4.72
C ARG A 83 1.61 17.92 3.24
N ASP A 84 1.02 16.78 2.84
CA ASP A 84 1.00 16.35 1.44
C ASP A 84 -0.35 16.63 0.72
N ARG A 85 -1.45 16.89 1.44
CA ARG A 85 -2.79 17.06 0.85
C ARG A 85 -2.91 18.13 -0.24
N ASN A 86 -1.98 19.06 -0.33
CA ASN A 86 -1.99 20.11 -1.33
C ASN A 86 -1.29 19.73 -2.64
N HIS A 87 -0.69 18.52 -2.72
CA HIS A 87 -0.11 18.01 -3.96
C HIS A 87 -1.22 17.47 -4.89
N PRO A 88 -1.46 18.10 -6.06
CA PRO A 88 -2.50 17.66 -6.97
C PRO A 88 -2.24 16.29 -7.61
N GLY A 89 -0.99 15.85 -7.64
CA GLY A 89 -0.61 14.54 -8.14
C GLY A 89 -1.07 13.38 -7.24
N ILE A 90 -1.29 13.61 -5.94
CA ILE A 90 -1.77 12.56 -5.05
C ILE A 90 -3.23 12.24 -5.37
N VAL A 91 -3.50 10.98 -5.67
CA VAL A 91 -4.85 10.48 -6.02
C VAL A 91 -5.42 9.50 -5.01
N LEU A 92 -4.57 8.82 -4.25
CA LEU A 92 -4.95 7.87 -3.21
C LEU A 92 -4.07 8.04 -1.97
N TRP A 93 -4.68 7.88 -0.80
CA TRP A 93 -4.00 7.71 0.47
C TRP A 93 -3.91 6.22 0.78
N SER A 94 -2.70 5.68 0.95
CA SER A 94 -2.50 4.30 1.35
C SER A 94 -2.13 4.22 2.83
N ILE A 95 -2.94 3.49 3.59
CA ILE A 95 -2.79 3.41 5.04
C ILE A 95 -1.98 2.20 5.51
N GLY A 96 -1.56 1.33 4.59
CA GLY A 96 -0.75 0.17 4.94
C GLY A 96 -0.41 -0.73 3.78
N ASN A 97 0.56 -1.61 4.03
CA ASN A 97 1.03 -2.60 3.08
C ASN A 97 1.10 -3.98 3.74
N GLU A 98 0.40 -4.98 3.19
CA GLU A 98 0.53 -6.38 3.60
C GLU A 98 0.51 -6.56 5.13
N ILE A 99 -0.41 -5.90 5.78
CA ILE A 99 -0.46 -5.87 7.25
C ILE A 99 -1.06 -7.16 7.81
N PRO A 100 -0.50 -7.74 8.89
CA PRO A 100 -1.03 -8.97 9.46
C PRO A 100 -2.46 -8.85 9.99
N GLU A 101 -2.93 -7.65 10.29
CA GLU A 101 -4.29 -7.40 10.78
C GLU A 101 -5.37 -7.74 9.77
N GLU A 102 -5.07 -7.82 8.46
CA GLU A 102 -6.06 -8.15 7.43
C GLU A 102 -6.70 -9.54 7.60
N VAL A 103 -5.99 -10.45 8.28
CA VAL A 103 -6.48 -11.83 8.54
C VAL A 103 -6.95 -12.04 9.98
N VAL A 104 -6.83 -11.05 10.84
CA VAL A 104 -7.15 -11.14 12.29
C VAL A 104 -8.50 -10.51 12.57
N VAL A 105 -9.31 -11.18 13.40
CA VAL A 105 -10.59 -10.63 13.87
C VAL A 105 -10.34 -9.38 14.72
N GLY A 106 -11.01 -8.28 14.41
CA GLY A 106 -10.80 -6.97 15.06
C GLY A 106 -9.80 -6.07 14.35
N GLY A 107 -9.08 -6.57 13.32
CA GLY A 107 -8.20 -5.73 12.49
C GLY A 107 -8.96 -4.65 11.72
N GLU A 108 -10.22 -4.91 11.37
CA GLU A 108 -11.11 -3.96 10.70
C GLU A 108 -11.39 -2.69 11.50
N GLU A 109 -11.32 -2.75 12.83
CA GLU A 109 -11.51 -1.56 13.68
C GLU A 109 -10.40 -0.52 13.45
N LEU A 110 -9.17 -1.01 13.30
CA LEU A 110 -8.00 -0.18 13.01
C LEU A 110 -8.05 0.40 11.61
N ALA A 111 -8.53 -0.38 10.63
CA ALA A 111 -8.74 0.11 9.27
C ALA A 111 -9.77 1.27 9.25
N VAL A 112 -10.86 1.16 10.00
CA VAL A 112 -11.87 2.22 10.17
C VAL A 112 -11.27 3.46 10.80
N GLU A 113 -10.45 3.29 11.84
CA GLU A 113 -9.79 4.40 12.54
C GLU A 113 -8.87 5.18 11.60
N LEU A 114 -7.95 4.49 10.92
CA LEU A 114 -6.98 5.12 10.02
C LEU A 114 -7.65 5.77 8.80
N SER A 115 -8.61 5.07 8.19
CA SER A 115 -9.42 5.63 7.10
C SER A 115 -10.20 6.88 7.56
N GLY A 116 -10.71 6.86 8.78
CA GLY A 116 -11.41 7.98 9.40
C GLY A 116 -10.53 9.22 9.54
N TYR A 117 -9.25 9.07 9.89
CA TYR A 117 -8.31 10.20 9.90
C TYR A 117 -8.10 10.78 8.49
N CYS A 118 -7.93 9.92 7.49
CA CYS A 118 -7.80 10.36 6.10
C CYS A 118 -9.03 11.15 5.64
N HIS A 119 -10.23 10.59 5.79
CA HIS A 119 -11.48 11.22 5.36
C HIS A 119 -11.79 12.52 6.11
N THR A 120 -11.36 12.63 7.37
CA THR A 120 -11.56 13.86 8.17
C THR A 120 -10.65 14.99 7.69
N ILE A 121 -9.41 14.68 7.31
CA ILE A 121 -8.42 15.69 6.89
C ILE A 121 -8.54 15.99 5.41
N ASP A 122 -8.81 14.98 4.59
CA ASP A 122 -9.00 15.12 3.15
C ASP A 122 -10.15 14.23 2.65
N HIS A 123 -11.32 14.83 2.51
CA HIS A 123 -12.52 14.16 1.99
C HIS A 123 -12.55 14.04 0.46
N THR A 124 -11.53 14.53 -0.24
CA THR A 124 -11.49 14.56 -1.72
C THR A 124 -10.87 13.33 -2.32
N ARG A 125 -10.04 12.62 -1.57
CA ARG A 125 -9.33 11.43 -2.03
C ARG A 125 -9.79 10.18 -1.31
N LYS A 126 -9.68 9.06 -2.00
CA LYS A 126 -10.03 7.75 -1.49
C LYS A 126 -8.86 7.12 -0.75
N VAL A 127 -9.21 6.22 0.18
CA VAL A 127 -8.25 5.46 0.99
C VAL A 127 -8.08 4.06 0.42
N THR A 128 -6.84 3.60 0.36
CA THR A 128 -6.46 2.24 -0.06
C THR A 128 -5.56 1.58 0.97
N LEU A 129 -5.42 0.28 0.84
CA LEU A 129 -4.45 -0.56 1.52
C LEU A 129 -4.06 -1.70 0.59
N ALA A 130 -2.78 -2.06 0.57
CA ALA A 130 -2.26 -3.13 -0.27
C ALA A 130 -2.30 -4.48 0.48
N HIS A 131 -3.14 -5.39 0.01
CA HIS A 131 -3.31 -6.73 0.57
C HIS A 131 -2.50 -7.77 -0.19
N ASP A 132 -1.82 -8.68 0.51
CA ASP A 132 -1.10 -9.78 -0.14
C ASP A 132 -1.78 -11.15 0.03
N GLN A 133 -2.72 -11.28 0.97
CA GLN A 133 -3.41 -12.53 1.31
C GLN A 133 -4.83 -12.63 0.72
N ILE A 134 -5.04 -12.13 -0.49
CA ILE A 134 -6.39 -11.97 -1.07
C ILE A 134 -7.13 -13.29 -1.24
N ALA A 135 -6.41 -14.36 -1.58
CA ALA A 135 -6.99 -15.67 -1.85
C ALA A 135 -6.25 -16.82 -1.16
N ALA A 136 -5.55 -16.54 -0.06
CA ALA A 136 -4.71 -17.49 0.68
C ALA A 136 -5.52 -18.29 1.70
N GLU A 137 -6.40 -19.17 1.27
CA GLU A 137 -7.14 -20.03 2.18
C GLU A 137 -6.20 -20.89 3.07
N PRO A 138 -6.45 -20.97 4.38
CA PRO A 138 -7.54 -20.35 5.14
C PRO A 138 -7.24 -18.96 5.71
N TYR A 139 -6.12 -18.36 5.32
CA TYR A 139 -5.60 -17.11 5.86
C TYR A 139 -5.77 -15.93 4.89
N SER A 140 -6.80 -15.97 4.06
CA SER A 140 -7.12 -14.87 3.15
C SER A 140 -7.51 -13.60 3.89
N ALA A 141 -7.25 -12.46 3.28
CA ALA A 141 -7.75 -11.17 3.75
C ALA A 141 -9.28 -11.26 3.90
N ARG A 142 -9.77 -10.77 5.02
CA ARG A 142 -11.19 -10.94 5.38
C ARG A 142 -12.03 -9.88 4.69
N ASP A 143 -13.17 -10.27 4.11
CA ASP A 143 -14.13 -9.34 3.52
C ASP A 143 -14.54 -8.24 4.51
N ALA A 144 -14.79 -8.61 5.77
CA ALA A 144 -15.11 -7.65 6.83
C ALA A 144 -14.05 -6.56 7.00
N PHE A 145 -12.79 -6.86 6.68
CA PHE A 145 -11.70 -5.91 6.68
C PHE A 145 -11.67 -5.09 5.37
N MET A 146 -11.66 -5.77 4.23
CA MET A 146 -11.58 -5.14 2.91
C MET A 146 -12.73 -4.17 2.65
N ASP A 147 -13.93 -4.46 3.16
CA ASP A 147 -15.11 -3.59 3.07
C ASP A 147 -15.00 -2.28 3.86
N LYS A 148 -13.93 -2.09 4.65
CA LYS A 148 -13.62 -0.82 5.33
C LYS A 148 -12.68 0.07 4.55
N ILE A 149 -12.20 -0.38 3.40
CA ILE A 149 -11.27 0.32 2.53
C ILE A 149 -12.02 0.81 1.28
N ASP A 150 -11.84 2.06 0.90
CA ASP A 150 -12.54 2.62 -0.28
C ASP A 150 -12.12 1.96 -1.59
N VAL A 151 -10.82 1.65 -1.72
CA VAL A 151 -10.24 0.98 -2.87
C VAL A 151 -9.31 -0.12 -2.37
N VAL A 152 -9.67 -1.36 -2.62
CA VAL A 152 -8.89 -2.52 -2.17
C VAL A 152 -7.68 -2.72 -3.09
N GLY A 153 -6.48 -2.67 -2.52
CA GLY A 153 -5.24 -2.90 -3.24
C GLY A 153 -4.87 -4.38 -3.25
N TYR A 154 -4.55 -4.93 -4.42
CA TYR A 154 -4.12 -6.32 -4.57
C TYR A 154 -2.64 -6.40 -4.91
N ASN A 155 -1.89 -7.04 -4.01
CA ASN A 155 -0.49 -7.37 -4.24
C ASN A 155 -0.38 -8.76 -4.87
N TYR A 156 0.47 -8.86 -5.90
CA TYR A 156 0.95 -10.13 -6.43
C TYR A 156 -0.14 -11.12 -6.87
N VAL A 157 -1.16 -10.65 -7.54
CA VAL A 157 -2.25 -11.49 -8.06
C VAL A 157 -1.74 -12.75 -8.77
N GLY A 158 -0.63 -12.66 -9.49
CA GLY A 158 0.02 -13.79 -10.16
C GLY A 158 0.52 -14.92 -9.23
N ARG A 159 0.61 -14.73 -7.91
CA ARG A 159 0.94 -15.79 -6.95
C ARG A 159 -0.16 -16.85 -6.81
N TRP A 160 -1.39 -16.49 -7.17
CA TRP A 160 -2.57 -17.31 -6.91
C TRP A 160 -2.84 -18.34 -8.00
N ARG A 161 -1.80 -18.70 -8.79
CA ARG A 161 -1.77 -19.79 -9.77
C ARG A 161 -2.96 -19.72 -10.74
N GLU A 162 -3.76 -20.77 -10.73
CA GLU A 162 -4.94 -20.93 -11.61
C GLU A 162 -5.99 -19.84 -11.41
N ARG A 163 -6.01 -19.19 -10.25
CA ARG A 163 -6.95 -18.08 -9.95
C ARG A 163 -6.42 -16.72 -10.37
N ALA A 164 -5.11 -16.61 -10.62
CA ALA A 164 -4.44 -15.33 -10.84
C ALA A 164 -5.08 -14.49 -11.97
N GLU A 165 -5.39 -15.13 -13.09
CA GLU A 165 -5.96 -14.46 -14.25
C GLU A 165 -7.45 -14.08 -14.07
N LEU A 166 -8.14 -14.76 -13.16
CA LEU A 166 -9.60 -14.63 -12.94
C LEU A 166 -9.92 -13.91 -11.62
N LEU A 167 -8.90 -13.57 -10.81
CA LEU A 167 -9.14 -13.06 -9.46
C LEU A 167 -9.96 -11.76 -9.45
N TYR A 168 -9.61 -10.81 -10.31
CA TYR A 168 -10.34 -9.55 -10.43
C TYR A 168 -11.78 -9.75 -10.92
N ASP A 169 -11.99 -10.66 -11.86
CA ASP A 169 -13.32 -10.96 -12.40
C ASP A 169 -14.17 -11.66 -11.35
N ALA A 170 -13.62 -12.67 -10.67
CA ALA A 170 -14.30 -13.40 -9.60
C ALA A 170 -14.69 -12.47 -8.43
N ASP A 171 -13.77 -11.66 -7.97
CA ASP A 171 -14.04 -10.70 -6.91
C ASP A 171 -15.10 -9.67 -7.31
N ARG A 172 -15.09 -9.23 -8.56
CA ARG A 172 -16.07 -8.29 -9.09
C ARG A 172 -17.47 -8.93 -9.26
N GLU A 173 -17.55 -10.22 -9.50
CA GLU A 173 -18.83 -10.95 -9.54
C GLU A 173 -19.42 -11.11 -8.13
N GLU A 174 -18.58 -11.37 -7.13
CA GLU A 174 -19.00 -11.56 -5.74
C GLU A 174 -19.25 -10.22 -5.02
N HIS A 175 -18.50 -9.16 -5.36
CA HIS A 175 -18.52 -7.85 -4.71
C HIS A 175 -18.65 -6.72 -5.74
N LEU A 176 -19.86 -6.56 -6.29
CA LEU A 176 -20.17 -5.64 -7.41
C LEU A 176 -19.75 -4.18 -7.15
N ASP A 177 -19.79 -3.74 -5.91
CA ASP A 177 -19.48 -2.36 -5.51
C ASP A 177 -18.04 -2.16 -5.05
N ARG A 178 -17.24 -3.24 -4.98
CA ARG A 178 -15.84 -3.17 -4.54
C ARG A 178 -14.96 -2.59 -5.63
N CYS A 179 -14.33 -1.45 -5.34
CA CYS A 179 -13.29 -0.88 -6.20
C CYS A 179 -11.96 -1.56 -5.89
N VAL A 180 -11.26 -2.02 -6.92
CA VAL A 180 -9.97 -2.71 -6.78
C VAL A 180 -8.88 -2.09 -7.64
N ILE A 181 -7.63 -2.17 -7.17
CA ILE A 181 -6.43 -1.73 -7.89
C ILE A 181 -5.29 -2.71 -7.64
N GLY A 182 -4.48 -2.98 -8.65
CA GLY A 182 -3.21 -3.71 -8.46
C GLY A 182 -2.15 -2.79 -7.87
N THR A 183 -1.70 -3.11 -6.65
CA THR A 183 -0.73 -2.27 -5.92
C THR A 183 0.70 -2.73 -6.08
N GLU A 184 0.93 -4.05 -6.23
CA GLU A 184 2.24 -4.63 -6.57
C GLU A 184 2.08 -5.80 -7.53
N ASN A 185 2.64 -5.68 -8.74
CA ASN A 185 2.60 -6.74 -9.76
C ASN A 185 3.79 -6.60 -10.73
N PRO A 186 4.31 -7.72 -11.25
CA PRO A 186 4.15 -9.10 -10.78
C PRO A 186 5.07 -9.44 -9.60
N SER A 187 4.80 -10.56 -8.93
CA SER A 187 5.71 -11.12 -7.91
C SER A 187 6.87 -11.88 -8.57
N ALA A 188 7.64 -11.20 -9.39
CA ALA A 188 8.80 -11.79 -10.05
C ALA A 188 10.04 -10.99 -9.69
N GLY A 189 11.02 -11.67 -9.10
CA GLY A 189 12.35 -11.10 -8.88
C GLY A 189 13.08 -11.02 -10.22
N TYR A 190 13.14 -9.80 -10.79
CA TYR A 190 14.00 -9.56 -11.94
C TYR A 190 15.38 -9.11 -11.47
N ILE A 191 16.40 -9.84 -11.90
CA ILE A 191 17.78 -9.42 -11.74
C ILE A 191 18.00 -8.25 -12.70
N ARG A 192 18.46 -7.12 -12.20
CA ARG A 192 18.75 -5.92 -13.00
C ARG A 192 19.78 -6.16 -14.09
N SER A 193 20.64 -7.11 -13.90
CA SER A 193 21.62 -7.66 -14.85
C SER A 193 22.23 -8.93 -14.26
N ASP A 194 22.57 -9.87 -15.13
CA ASP A 194 23.46 -10.97 -14.74
C ASP A 194 24.85 -10.38 -14.53
N TYR A 195 25.22 -10.11 -13.29
CA TYR A 195 26.61 -9.86 -12.93
C TYR A 195 27.30 -11.21 -12.76
N ASN A 196 27.70 -11.82 -13.85
CA ASN A 196 28.64 -12.92 -13.82
C ASN A 196 30.04 -12.32 -13.54
N PHE A 197 30.46 -12.40 -12.30
CA PHE A 197 31.83 -12.14 -11.91
C PHE A 197 32.60 -13.47 -11.80
#